data_26b5790bf02b6703e821be31d4ba8e76
#
_entry.id   26b5790bf02b6703e821be31d4ba8e76
#
_cell.length_a   1.000
_cell.length_b   1.000
_cell.length_c   1.000
_cell.angle_alpha   90.00
_cell.angle_beta   90.00
_cell.angle_gamma   90.00
#
_symmetry.space_group_name_H-M   'P 1'
#
loop_
_entity.id
_entity.type
_entity.pdbx_description
1 polymer ?
#
loop_
_entity_poly.entity_id
_entity_poly.type
_entity_poly.pdbx_seq_one_letter_code
_entity_poly.pdbx_strand_id
1 'polypeptide(L)'
;PLSNSPKAKIKKQLFQPLTIIEVSIDVRHNASLHKITDARIAQPFTSIPFNPYKLSISIFIADFLNQALMREQADKPLFAYIQNSIEWLDNCDEGFANFHLVFMMRLSMFLGFYPNTDNYHAGSCFDLRSACFSGVVPMHNDYLKPAEASIVSLILRMSFANMHLFRLSRTERNRLIDIILHYYRLHLPSFGEMKSLEI
;
A
#
# COMPACT_ATOMS: atom_id res chain seq x y z
N PRO A 1 -0.10 -21.01 17.62
CA PRO A 1 0.86 -20.00 18.08
C PRO A 1 2.25 -20.32 17.52
N LEU A 2 2.91 -19.32 16.94
CA LEU A 2 4.29 -19.48 16.49
C LEU A 2 5.21 -19.55 17.69
N SER A 3 6.11 -20.51 17.73
CA SER A 3 7.01 -20.74 18.85
C SER A 3 8.37 -20.05 18.63
N ASN A 4 8.91 -19.45 19.70
CA ASN A 4 10.28 -18.93 19.71
C ASN A 4 11.32 -20.02 20.07
N SER A 5 10.90 -21.29 20.23
CA SER A 5 11.79 -22.40 20.56
C SER A 5 12.80 -22.64 19.43
N PRO A 6 14.10 -22.89 19.75
CA PRO A 6 15.10 -23.30 18.74
C PRO A 6 14.71 -24.55 17.95
N LYS A 7 13.86 -25.41 18.53
CA LYS A 7 13.35 -26.64 17.92
C LYS A 7 12.06 -26.44 17.11
N ALA A 8 11.50 -25.22 17.05
CA ALA A 8 10.29 -24.98 16.27
C ALA A 8 10.60 -25.14 14.78
N LYS A 9 9.80 -25.97 14.09
CA LYS A 9 9.89 -26.18 12.65
C LYS A 9 9.64 -24.89 11.86
N ILE A 10 8.77 -24.00 12.38
CA ILE A 10 8.45 -22.70 11.78
C ILE A 10 8.84 -21.62 12.80
N LYS A 11 9.82 -20.79 12.44
CA LYS A 11 10.33 -19.72 13.31
C LYS A 11 9.54 -18.44 13.12
N LYS A 12 9.22 -17.75 14.21
CA LYS A 12 8.51 -16.44 14.19
C LYS A 12 9.26 -15.39 13.36
N GLN A 13 10.57 -15.47 13.29
CA GLN A 13 11.42 -14.54 12.52
C GLN A 13 11.13 -14.54 11.00
N LEU A 14 10.52 -15.63 10.46
CA LEU A 14 10.09 -15.66 9.06
C LEU A 14 8.94 -14.70 8.74
N PHE A 15 8.19 -14.28 9.77
CA PHE A 15 7.00 -13.45 9.61
C PHE A 15 7.28 -11.98 9.96
N GLN A 16 8.39 -11.45 9.45
CA GLN A 16 8.67 -10.02 9.49
C GLN A 16 7.78 -9.28 8.47
N PRO A 17 7.47 -7.99 8.70
CA PRO A 17 6.68 -7.20 7.76
C PRO A 17 7.20 -7.33 6.33
N LEU A 18 6.30 -7.58 5.39
CA LEU A 18 6.53 -7.73 3.94
C LEU A 18 7.47 -8.87 3.51
N THR A 19 7.95 -9.73 4.43
CA THR A 19 8.78 -10.88 4.03
C THR A 19 8.02 -11.77 3.06
N ILE A 20 8.64 -12.06 1.92
CA ILE A 20 8.09 -12.97 0.91
C ILE A 20 8.44 -14.40 1.32
N ILE A 21 7.42 -15.17 1.66
CA ILE A 21 7.58 -16.53 2.15
C ILE A 21 6.85 -17.52 1.26
N GLU A 22 7.44 -18.69 1.10
CA GLU A 22 6.81 -19.88 0.54
C GLU A 22 6.32 -20.76 1.68
N VAL A 23 5.05 -21.14 1.63
CA VAL A 23 4.42 -21.94 2.69
C VAL A 23 3.81 -23.22 2.13
N SER A 24 3.93 -24.32 2.88
CA SER A 24 3.16 -25.55 2.65
C SER A 24 1.98 -25.57 3.61
N ILE A 25 0.79 -25.83 3.09
CA ILE A 25 -0.46 -25.77 3.85
C ILE A 25 -1.14 -27.14 3.82
N ASP A 26 -1.54 -27.64 4.98
CA ASP A 26 -2.42 -28.78 5.11
C ASP A 26 -3.88 -28.30 4.99
N VAL A 27 -4.48 -28.50 3.81
CA VAL A 27 -5.87 -28.08 3.52
C VAL A 27 -6.84 -29.12 4.09
N ARG A 28 -7.60 -28.75 5.11
CA ARG A 28 -8.62 -29.60 5.71
C ARG A 28 -9.99 -29.22 5.18
N HIS A 29 -10.72 -30.20 4.66
CA HIS A 29 -12.13 -30.00 4.31
C HIS A 29 -12.94 -29.57 5.56
N ASN A 30 -13.74 -28.53 5.42
CA ASN A 30 -14.61 -27.96 6.48
C ASN A 30 -13.89 -27.27 7.65
N ALA A 31 -12.60 -26.92 7.53
CA ALA A 31 -11.92 -26.11 8.53
C ALA A 31 -11.86 -24.64 8.13
N SER A 32 -12.21 -23.74 9.05
CA SER A 32 -12.07 -22.29 8.87
C SER A 32 -10.61 -21.81 8.87
N LEU A 33 -9.70 -22.62 9.38
CA LEU A 33 -8.27 -22.34 9.44
C LEU A 33 -7.46 -23.56 8.96
N HIS A 34 -6.55 -23.31 8.04
CA HIS A 34 -5.61 -24.31 7.55
C HIS A 34 -4.30 -24.26 8.34
N LYS A 35 -3.63 -25.40 8.44
CA LYS A 35 -2.36 -25.50 9.17
C LYS A 35 -1.19 -25.28 8.23
N ILE A 36 -0.32 -24.34 8.53
CA ILE A 36 0.98 -24.20 7.88
C ILE A 36 1.88 -25.32 8.41
N THR A 37 2.36 -26.19 7.53
CA THR A 37 3.20 -27.34 7.86
C THR A 37 4.68 -27.06 7.66
N ASP A 38 5.00 -26.15 6.73
CA ASP A 38 6.36 -25.69 6.46
C ASP A 38 6.33 -24.23 5.97
N ALA A 39 7.42 -23.49 6.21
CA ALA A 39 7.58 -22.12 5.75
C ALA A 39 9.08 -21.82 5.54
N ARG A 40 9.40 -21.16 4.42
CA ARG A 40 10.75 -20.69 4.11
C ARG A 40 10.71 -19.32 3.48
N ILE A 41 11.78 -18.55 3.59
CA ILE A 41 11.94 -17.29 2.87
C ILE A 41 12.06 -17.65 1.38
N ALA A 42 11.16 -17.11 0.56
CA ALA A 42 11.22 -17.26 -0.89
C ALA A 42 12.30 -16.35 -1.48
N GLN A 43 12.39 -15.12 -0.96
CA GLN A 43 13.39 -14.14 -1.39
C GLN A 43 13.86 -13.32 -0.17
N PRO A 44 15.14 -13.42 0.20
CA PRO A 44 15.70 -12.63 1.29
C PRO A 44 15.89 -11.17 0.84
N PHE A 45 15.53 -10.22 1.70
CA PHE A 45 15.82 -8.82 1.47
C PHE A 45 17.29 -8.48 1.74
N THR A 46 17.85 -7.62 0.92
CA THR A 46 19.25 -7.20 0.98
C THR A 46 19.46 -5.82 1.60
N SER A 47 18.47 -4.94 1.55
CA SER A 47 18.59 -3.57 2.01
C SER A 47 17.48 -3.13 2.98
N ILE A 48 16.24 -3.57 2.81
CA ILE A 48 15.11 -3.17 3.68
C ILE A 48 15.41 -3.33 5.17
N PRO A 49 15.95 -4.47 5.66
CA PRO A 49 16.21 -4.65 7.09
C PRO A 49 17.34 -3.76 7.65
N PHE A 50 18.20 -3.24 6.78
CA PHE A 50 19.41 -2.49 7.16
C PHE A 50 19.31 -0.99 6.93
N ASN A 51 18.27 -0.54 6.21
CA ASN A 51 17.99 0.88 5.97
C ASN A 51 16.77 1.32 6.78
N PRO A 52 16.92 2.20 7.79
CA PRO A 52 15.83 2.58 8.69
C PRO A 52 14.66 3.26 7.96
N TYR A 53 14.93 3.99 6.87
CA TYR A 53 13.86 4.61 6.09
C TYR A 53 13.06 3.59 5.30
N LYS A 54 13.72 2.62 4.67
CA LYS A 54 13.04 1.51 3.97
C LYS A 54 12.25 0.65 4.94
N LEU A 55 12.82 0.38 6.11
CA LEU A 55 12.14 -0.38 7.17
C LEU A 55 10.87 0.34 7.64
N SER A 56 10.93 1.65 7.86
CA SER A 56 9.74 2.46 8.24
C SER A 56 8.67 2.42 7.15
N ILE A 57 9.05 2.58 5.88
CA ILE A 57 8.13 2.45 4.75
C ILE A 57 7.51 1.04 4.70
N SER A 58 8.31 0.01 4.94
CA SER A 58 7.83 -1.38 4.91
C SER A 58 6.85 -1.70 6.02
N ILE A 59 7.06 -1.19 7.23
CA ILE A 59 6.12 -1.33 8.36
C ILE A 59 4.81 -0.63 8.02
N PHE A 60 4.88 0.59 7.48
CA PHE A 60 3.70 1.34 7.05
C PHE A 60 2.91 0.59 5.96
N ILE A 61 3.59 0.11 4.92
CA ILE A 61 2.95 -0.63 3.82
C ILE A 61 2.35 -1.96 4.31
N ALA A 62 3.01 -2.66 5.23
CA ALA A 62 2.47 -3.90 5.80
C ALA A 62 1.16 -3.67 6.57
N ASP A 63 1.10 -2.62 7.37
CA ASP A 63 -0.11 -2.22 8.10
C ASP A 63 -1.22 -1.78 7.13
N PHE A 64 -0.87 -0.99 6.12
CA PHE A 64 -1.79 -0.57 5.06
C PHE A 64 -2.37 -1.76 4.29
N LEU A 65 -1.55 -2.71 3.86
CA LEU A 65 -1.99 -3.92 3.16
C LEU A 65 -2.90 -4.80 4.04
N ASN A 66 -2.60 -4.88 5.33
CA ASN A 66 -3.45 -5.62 6.27
C ASN A 66 -4.87 -5.04 6.33
N GLN A 67 -5.04 -3.71 6.20
CA GLN A 67 -6.34 -3.07 6.14
C GLN A 67 -6.98 -3.19 4.74
N ALA A 68 -6.21 -2.93 3.69
CA ALA A 68 -6.71 -2.87 2.32
C ALA A 68 -7.14 -4.24 1.78
N LEU A 69 -6.45 -5.33 2.18
CA LEU A 69 -6.67 -6.67 1.65
C LEU A 69 -7.46 -7.59 2.58
N MET A 70 -8.02 -7.08 3.67
CA MET A 70 -8.70 -7.89 4.69
C MET A 70 -9.82 -8.79 4.13
N ARG A 71 -10.49 -8.36 3.08
CA ARG A 71 -11.62 -9.07 2.44
C ARG A 71 -11.35 -9.48 1.00
N GLU A 72 -10.13 -9.23 0.53
CA GLU A 72 -9.77 -9.58 -0.84
C GLU A 72 -9.56 -11.08 -1.00
N GLN A 73 -9.95 -11.58 -2.16
CA GLN A 73 -9.67 -12.95 -2.57
C GLN A 73 -8.29 -13.04 -3.21
N ALA A 74 -7.79 -14.29 -3.37
CA ALA A 74 -6.52 -14.53 -4.03
C ALA A 74 -6.55 -14.02 -5.48
N ASP A 75 -5.72 -13.02 -5.77
CA ASP A 75 -5.55 -12.38 -7.07
C ASP A 75 -4.06 -12.40 -7.45
N LYS A 76 -3.72 -13.10 -8.54
CA LYS A 76 -2.34 -13.24 -8.99
C LYS A 76 -1.73 -11.94 -9.50
N PRO A 77 -2.41 -11.12 -10.33
CA PRO A 77 -1.95 -9.80 -10.72
C PRO A 77 -1.68 -8.85 -9.54
N LEU A 78 -2.59 -8.80 -8.57
CA LEU A 78 -2.43 -8.02 -7.35
C LEU A 78 -1.22 -8.49 -6.54
N PHE A 79 -1.07 -9.79 -6.33
CA PHE A 79 0.08 -10.36 -5.63
C PHE A 79 1.40 -10.02 -6.34
N ALA A 80 1.45 -10.19 -7.67
CA ALA A 80 2.63 -9.86 -8.47
C ALA A 80 2.99 -8.37 -8.38
N TYR A 81 1.99 -7.47 -8.38
CA TYR A 81 2.21 -6.04 -8.18
C TYR A 81 2.86 -5.77 -6.82
N ILE A 82 2.32 -6.35 -5.74
CA ILE A 82 2.86 -6.16 -4.38
C ILE A 82 4.29 -6.69 -4.30
N GLN A 83 4.52 -7.91 -4.76
CA GLN A 83 5.85 -8.55 -4.75
C GLN A 83 6.87 -7.70 -5.51
N ASN A 84 6.60 -7.36 -6.77
CA ASN A 84 7.50 -6.56 -7.60
C ASN A 84 7.78 -5.17 -7.00
N SER A 85 6.79 -4.58 -6.35
CA SER A 85 6.96 -3.29 -5.67
C SER A 85 7.91 -3.38 -4.48
N ILE A 86 7.78 -4.43 -3.66
CA ILE A 86 8.64 -4.64 -2.51
C ILE A 86 10.07 -4.95 -2.96
N GLU A 87 10.22 -5.79 -3.99
CA GLU A 87 11.51 -6.09 -4.60
C GLU A 87 12.17 -4.83 -5.17
N TRP A 88 11.39 -3.96 -5.81
CA TRP A 88 11.87 -2.67 -6.29
C TRP A 88 12.40 -1.81 -5.13
N LEU A 89 11.66 -1.71 -4.00
CA LEU A 89 12.09 -0.96 -2.83
C LEU A 89 13.37 -1.54 -2.23
N ASP A 90 13.52 -2.86 -2.19
CA ASP A 90 14.73 -3.50 -1.66
C ASP A 90 15.94 -3.17 -2.54
N ASN A 91 15.79 -3.22 -3.86
CA ASN A 91 16.88 -3.03 -4.82
C ASN A 91 17.20 -1.55 -5.12
N CYS A 92 16.34 -0.61 -4.75
CA CYS A 92 16.55 0.81 -5.02
C CYS A 92 17.48 1.43 -3.99
N ASP A 93 18.59 2.06 -4.41
CA ASP A 93 19.54 2.68 -3.48
C ASP A 93 19.06 4.04 -2.95
N GLU A 94 18.42 4.85 -3.79
CA GLU A 94 17.97 6.21 -3.47
C GLU A 94 16.68 6.59 -4.20
N GLY A 95 16.10 7.74 -3.86
CA GLY A 95 14.94 8.29 -4.58
C GLY A 95 13.59 7.68 -4.18
N PHE A 96 13.53 6.82 -3.17
CA PHE A 96 12.35 6.08 -2.74
C PHE A 96 11.44 6.83 -1.74
N ALA A 97 11.71 8.12 -1.45
CA ALA A 97 10.96 8.87 -0.44
C ALA A 97 9.44 8.95 -0.68
N ASN A 98 9.01 8.88 -1.95
CA ASN A 98 7.60 8.92 -2.35
C ASN A 98 7.02 7.51 -2.64
N PHE A 99 7.77 6.43 -2.37
CA PHE A 99 7.39 5.07 -2.71
C PHE A 99 5.99 4.69 -2.21
N HIS A 100 5.70 4.95 -0.95
CA HIS A 100 4.42 4.62 -0.32
C HIS A 100 3.23 5.31 -0.99
N LEU A 101 3.36 6.56 -1.44
CA LEU A 101 2.33 7.30 -2.16
C LEU A 101 2.01 6.64 -3.52
N VAL A 102 3.07 6.33 -4.28
CA VAL A 102 2.94 5.65 -5.57
C VAL A 102 2.34 4.26 -5.39
N PHE A 103 2.85 3.51 -4.39
CA PHE A 103 2.37 2.17 -4.08
C PHE A 103 0.87 2.15 -3.77
N MET A 104 0.43 2.97 -2.81
CA MET A 104 -0.98 3.03 -2.42
C MET A 104 -1.87 3.46 -3.59
N MET A 105 -1.49 4.50 -4.32
CA MET A 105 -2.31 5.01 -5.42
C MET A 105 -2.45 3.96 -6.54
N ARG A 106 -1.38 3.26 -6.89
CA ARG A 106 -1.43 2.21 -7.91
C ARG A 106 -2.15 0.94 -7.45
N LEU A 107 -2.11 0.62 -6.14
CA LEU A 107 -2.87 -0.50 -5.60
C LEU A 107 -4.38 -0.32 -5.83
N SER A 108 -4.91 0.91 -5.77
CA SER A 108 -6.33 1.18 -6.03
C SER A 108 -6.79 0.75 -7.42
N MET A 109 -5.87 0.62 -8.40
CA MET A 109 -6.18 0.10 -9.73
C MET A 109 -6.61 -1.38 -9.68
N PHE A 110 -5.91 -2.19 -8.87
CA PHE A 110 -6.23 -3.60 -8.68
C PHE A 110 -7.50 -3.79 -7.84
N LEU A 111 -7.83 -2.83 -6.99
CA LEU A 111 -9.01 -2.83 -6.14
C LEU A 111 -10.25 -2.19 -6.79
N GLY A 112 -10.10 -1.68 -8.03
CA GLY A 112 -11.21 -1.22 -8.85
C GLY A 112 -11.70 0.21 -8.61
N PHE A 113 -10.93 1.04 -7.88
CA PHE A 113 -11.28 2.46 -7.63
C PHE A 113 -10.14 3.43 -7.96
N TYR A 114 -9.36 3.14 -9.01
CA TYR A 114 -8.32 4.07 -9.48
C TYR A 114 -8.93 5.38 -9.97
N PRO A 115 -8.36 6.54 -9.61
CA PRO A 115 -8.89 7.84 -10.03
C PRO A 115 -8.99 8.00 -11.54
N ASN A 116 -10.13 8.49 -12.02
CA ASN A 116 -10.32 8.86 -13.40
C ASN A 116 -9.83 10.29 -13.65
N THR A 117 -8.94 10.47 -14.62
CA THR A 117 -8.34 11.76 -14.96
C THR A 117 -8.91 12.41 -16.21
N ASP A 118 -9.90 11.80 -16.89
CA ASP A 118 -10.41 12.25 -18.19
C ASP A 118 -10.93 13.71 -18.16
N ASN A 119 -11.50 14.13 -17.03
CA ASN A 119 -12.06 15.47 -16.87
C ASN A 119 -11.15 16.43 -16.10
N TYR A 120 -9.86 16.11 -15.95
CA TYR A 120 -8.93 16.99 -15.28
C TYR A 120 -8.65 18.26 -16.09
N HIS A 121 -8.87 19.41 -15.47
CA HIS A 121 -8.43 20.72 -15.96
C HIS A 121 -8.01 21.60 -14.77
N ALA A 122 -7.25 22.66 -15.04
CA ALA A 122 -6.87 23.61 -14.01
C ALA A 122 -8.13 24.23 -13.36
N GLY A 123 -8.20 24.16 -12.02
CA GLY A 123 -9.35 24.60 -11.27
C GLY A 123 -10.42 23.55 -10.99
N SER A 124 -10.27 22.31 -11.47
CA SER A 124 -11.15 21.19 -11.10
C SER A 124 -11.02 20.85 -9.61
N CYS A 125 -12.14 20.48 -8.99
CA CYS A 125 -12.17 19.72 -7.75
C CYS A 125 -11.95 18.24 -8.05
N PHE A 126 -11.51 17.46 -7.05
CA PHE A 126 -11.49 16.01 -7.13
C PHE A 126 -12.52 15.44 -6.16
N ASP A 127 -13.52 14.75 -6.67
CA ASP A 127 -14.53 14.07 -5.87
C ASP A 127 -14.00 12.72 -5.42
N LEU A 128 -13.78 12.58 -4.10
CA LEU A 128 -13.24 11.37 -3.50
C LEU A 128 -14.23 10.19 -3.54
N ARG A 129 -15.55 10.44 -3.60
CA ARG A 129 -16.56 9.38 -3.65
C ARG A 129 -16.69 8.77 -5.04
N SER A 130 -16.70 9.62 -6.05
CA SER A 130 -16.84 9.17 -7.44
C SER A 130 -15.49 8.91 -8.13
N ALA A 131 -14.38 9.15 -7.44
CA ALA A 131 -13.02 8.94 -7.95
C ALA A 131 -12.73 9.71 -9.25
N CYS A 132 -13.28 10.92 -9.43
CA CYS A 132 -13.13 11.70 -10.66
C CYS A 132 -12.95 13.20 -10.42
N PHE A 133 -12.36 13.87 -11.41
CA PHE A 133 -12.29 15.33 -11.44
C PHE A 133 -13.61 15.94 -11.94
N SER A 134 -13.99 17.07 -11.34
CA SER A 134 -15.21 17.81 -11.67
C SER A 134 -14.94 19.31 -11.68
N GLY A 135 -15.52 20.01 -12.66
CA GLY A 135 -15.57 21.48 -12.69
C GLY A 135 -16.63 22.07 -11.75
N VAL A 136 -17.52 21.21 -11.20
CA VAL A 136 -18.58 21.62 -10.29
C VAL A 136 -18.23 21.10 -8.89
N VAL A 137 -18.41 21.97 -7.89
CA VAL A 137 -18.18 21.60 -6.47
C VAL A 137 -19.26 20.58 -6.04
N PRO A 138 -18.87 19.39 -5.53
CA PRO A 138 -19.82 18.41 -5.03
C PRO A 138 -20.66 18.94 -3.86
N MET A 139 -21.87 18.40 -3.68
CA MET A 139 -22.78 18.79 -2.58
C MET A 139 -22.42 18.13 -1.23
N HIS A 140 -21.40 17.31 -1.17
CA HIS A 140 -20.87 16.67 0.05
C HIS A 140 -19.46 17.17 0.37
N ASN A 141 -18.93 16.81 1.55
CA ASN A 141 -17.62 17.28 2.01
C ASN A 141 -16.44 16.41 1.58
N ASP A 142 -16.68 15.23 0.99
CA ASP A 142 -15.63 14.30 0.57
C ASP A 142 -15.11 14.66 -0.83
N TYR A 143 -14.54 15.84 -0.95
CA TYR A 143 -13.87 16.29 -2.17
C TYR A 143 -12.66 17.16 -1.84
N LEU A 144 -11.74 17.24 -2.77
CA LEU A 144 -10.56 18.09 -2.69
C LEU A 144 -10.78 19.37 -3.49
N LYS A 145 -10.45 20.49 -2.90
CA LYS A 145 -10.45 21.81 -3.58
C LYS A 145 -9.37 21.82 -4.67
N PRO A 146 -9.43 22.74 -5.65
CA PRO A 146 -8.51 22.74 -6.79
C PRO A 146 -7.02 22.67 -6.44
N ALA A 147 -6.58 23.32 -5.38
CA ALA A 147 -5.18 23.27 -4.94
C ALA A 147 -4.76 21.83 -4.52
N GLU A 148 -5.58 21.13 -3.74
CA GLU A 148 -5.33 19.74 -3.32
C GLU A 148 -5.58 18.75 -4.47
N ALA A 149 -6.59 18.99 -5.29
CA ALA A 149 -6.90 18.16 -6.47
C ALA A 149 -5.73 18.16 -7.48
N SER A 150 -5.04 19.29 -7.64
CA SER A 150 -3.84 19.35 -8.49
C SER A 150 -2.71 18.44 -7.99
N ILE A 151 -2.59 18.26 -6.67
CA ILE A 151 -1.59 17.36 -6.07
C ILE A 151 -1.94 15.89 -6.34
N VAL A 152 -3.23 15.52 -6.34
CA VAL A 152 -3.65 14.17 -6.75
C VAL A 152 -3.25 13.90 -8.19
N SER A 153 -3.51 14.83 -9.11
CA SER A 153 -3.03 14.75 -10.49
C SER A 153 -1.51 14.57 -10.59
N LEU A 154 -0.75 15.20 -9.69
CA LEU A 154 0.69 15.04 -9.61
C LEU A 154 1.08 13.59 -9.23
N ILE A 155 0.44 13.01 -8.19
CA ILE A 155 0.74 11.63 -7.75
C ILE A 155 0.42 10.61 -8.84
N LEU A 156 -0.68 10.81 -9.56
CA LEU A 156 -1.07 9.90 -10.65
C LEU A 156 -0.05 9.83 -11.79
N ARG A 157 0.78 10.86 -11.95
CA ARG A 157 1.91 10.88 -12.90
C ARG A 157 3.18 10.24 -12.36
N MET A 158 3.25 9.97 -11.05
CA MET A 158 4.41 9.31 -10.46
C MET A 158 4.43 7.83 -10.78
N SER A 159 5.63 7.32 -10.95
CA SER A 159 5.95 5.90 -11.03
C SER A 159 7.17 5.62 -10.17
N PHE A 160 7.48 4.36 -9.91
CA PHE A 160 8.72 4.01 -9.21
C PHE A 160 9.96 4.56 -9.94
N ALA A 161 9.94 4.60 -11.28
CA ALA A 161 11.06 5.09 -12.07
C ALA A 161 11.26 6.62 -12.00
N ASN A 162 10.19 7.41 -11.82
CA ASN A 162 10.26 8.88 -11.90
C ASN A 162 9.92 9.62 -10.61
N MET A 163 9.47 8.93 -9.55
CA MET A 163 9.02 9.58 -8.30
C MET A 163 10.11 10.41 -7.61
N HIS A 164 11.38 10.13 -7.86
CA HIS A 164 12.52 10.88 -7.35
C HIS A 164 12.59 12.31 -7.89
N LEU A 165 11.96 12.57 -9.04
CA LEU A 165 11.88 13.90 -9.66
C LEU A 165 10.89 14.83 -8.92
N PHE A 166 9.99 14.26 -8.13
CA PHE A 166 8.95 14.99 -7.41
C PHE A 166 9.39 15.30 -5.99
N ARG A 167 9.85 16.54 -5.77
CA ARG A 167 10.36 17.00 -4.48
C ARG A 167 9.22 17.42 -3.56
N LEU A 168 8.71 16.47 -2.77
CA LEU A 168 7.72 16.75 -1.74
C LEU A 168 8.40 16.91 -0.38
N SER A 169 7.99 17.91 0.38
CA SER A 169 8.33 18.05 1.80
C SER A 169 7.69 16.94 2.63
N ARG A 170 8.17 16.73 3.86
CA ARG A 170 7.54 15.78 4.80
C ARG A 170 6.07 16.13 5.05
N THR A 171 5.77 17.41 5.22
CA THR A 171 4.38 17.87 5.47
C THR A 171 3.47 17.57 4.29
N GLU A 172 3.92 17.78 3.05
CA GLU A 172 3.16 17.46 1.85
C GLU A 172 2.93 15.95 1.74
N ARG A 173 3.95 15.13 1.99
CA ARG A 173 3.77 13.65 1.98
C ARG A 173 2.75 13.20 3.01
N ASN A 174 2.83 13.70 4.25
CA ASN A 174 1.88 13.36 5.30
C ASN A 174 0.45 13.76 4.90
N ARG A 175 0.27 14.97 4.36
CA ARG A 175 -1.04 15.41 3.86
C ARG A 175 -1.57 14.49 2.77
N LEU A 176 -0.72 14.03 1.87
CA LEU A 176 -1.10 13.09 0.81
C LEU A 176 -1.44 11.71 1.35
N ILE A 177 -0.73 11.24 2.37
CA ILE A 177 -1.09 10.01 3.09
C ILE A 177 -2.52 10.15 3.65
N ASP A 178 -2.84 11.22 4.36
CA ASP A 178 -4.17 11.46 4.93
C ASP A 178 -5.26 11.43 3.86
N ILE A 179 -5.03 12.11 2.74
CA ILE A 179 -5.96 12.13 1.59
C ILE A 179 -6.16 10.71 1.03
N ILE A 180 -5.09 9.97 0.79
CA ILE A 180 -5.16 8.62 0.23
C ILE A 180 -5.86 7.67 1.22
N LEU A 181 -5.56 7.74 2.52
CA LEU A 181 -6.21 6.91 3.52
C LEU A 181 -7.70 7.23 3.65
N HIS A 182 -8.09 8.52 3.59
CA HIS A 182 -9.49 8.90 3.55
C HIS A 182 -10.18 8.37 2.30
N TYR A 183 -9.53 8.47 1.14
CA TYR A 183 -10.00 7.91 -0.12
C TYR A 183 -10.24 6.40 -0.03
N TYR A 184 -9.28 5.65 0.55
CA TYR A 184 -9.44 4.22 0.77
C TYR A 184 -10.61 3.88 1.70
N ARG A 185 -10.84 4.65 2.78
CA ARG A 185 -11.99 4.44 3.68
C ARG A 185 -13.33 4.65 2.99
N LEU A 186 -13.41 5.53 2.00
CA LEU A 186 -14.64 5.75 1.23
C LEU A 186 -14.95 4.60 0.29
N HIS A 187 -13.92 3.94 -0.27
CA HIS A 187 -14.08 2.87 -1.27
C HIS A 187 -14.05 1.45 -0.68
N LEU A 188 -13.41 1.27 0.47
CA LEU A 188 -13.31 -0.01 1.17
C LEU A 188 -13.96 0.09 2.55
N PRO A 189 -15.20 -0.36 2.72
CA PRO A 189 -15.92 -0.26 4.01
C PRO A 189 -15.23 -1.00 5.17
N SER A 190 -14.35 -1.97 4.86
CA SER A 190 -13.56 -2.72 5.84
C SER A 190 -12.24 -2.05 6.22
N PHE A 191 -11.85 -0.94 5.57
CA PHE A 191 -10.60 -0.26 5.82
C PHE A 191 -10.65 0.48 7.16
N GLY A 192 -9.94 -0.06 8.15
CA GLY A 192 -9.91 0.47 9.51
C GLY A 192 -8.80 1.51 9.75
N GLU A 193 -8.51 1.72 11.03
CA GLU A 193 -7.42 2.61 11.45
C GLU A 193 -6.06 1.91 11.32
N MET A 194 -5.07 2.68 10.93
CA MET A 194 -3.68 2.22 10.81
C MET A 194 -2.91 2.50 12.09
N LYS A 195 -2.32 1.47 12.65
CA LYS A 195 -1.51 1.56 13.88
C LYS A 195 -0.15 2.21 13.64
N SER A 196 0.39 2.08 12.42
CA SER A 196 1.69 2.64 12.03
C SER A 196 1.71 4.17 11.93
N LEU A 197 0.56 4.84 12.00
CA LEU A 197 0.47 6.30 12.04
C LEU A 197 0.66 6.89 13.45
N GLU A 198 0.58 6.04 14.48
CA GLU A 198 0.76 6.45 15.88
C GLU A 198 2.24 6.42 16.33
N ILE A 199 3.15 5.98 15.45
CA ILE A 199 4.60 5.88 15.66
C ILE A 199 5.30 6.98 14.85
#